data_9f27fcd9f87a37dcbba4feedbb8b11a4
#
_entry.id   9f27fcd9f87a37dcbba4feedbb8b11a4
#
_cell.length_a   1.000
_cell.length_b   1.000
_cell.length_c   1.000
_cell.angle_alpha   90.00
_cell.angle_beta   90.00
_cell.angle_gamma   90.00
#
_symmetry.space_group_name_H-M   'P 1'
#
loop_
_entity.id
_entity.type
_entity.pdbx_description
1 polymer ?
#
loop_
_entity_poly.entity_id
_entity_poly.type
_entity_poly.pdbx_seq_one_letter_code
_entity_poly.pdbx_strand_id
1 'polypeptide(L)'
;DGAWTVKLDALPAGGPHELTIKGKNTIQFKDVLVGEVWVCSGQSNMQWSVAQSFDEDLVIRTAKYPRIRLICVPQVGTQEPQNDFEGQWELCSPETVGGFSAVGYYFGRTLHQALDVPVGLIDNAWGGSACEAWIRRDLLEADECYKPLMERWAETEKTFDYEKAMANYKKRLEQWQQSGKEPAKRPRPPRNPLIGNHRPGNICSGVLKPTIGYGIRGAIWYQGESNASRAYQYRNLFPLMIQSWRDEWGQGDFPFYWVQLADFRDEKPEPAESDWAELREAQTMTMSKLANTGEAVIIDVGEGRDIHPRNKQDVAKRLARWAL
;
A
#
# COMPACT_ATOMS: atom_id res chain seq x y z
N ASP A 1 19.63 24.94 -5.95
CA ASP A 1 19.37 23.94 -4.93
C ASP A 1 20.15 22.63 -5.16
N GLY A 2 20.84 22.44 -6.29
CA GLY A 2 21.69 21.29 -6.60
C GLY A 2 20.94 20.07 -7.18
N ALA A 3 19.62 20.14 -7.39
CA ALA A 3 18.87 19.09 -8.06
C ALA A 3 19.13 19.11 -9.58
N TRP A 4 19.30 17.93 -10.16
CA TRP A 4 19.48 17.77 -11.60
C TRP A 4 18.82 16.48 -12.08
N THR A 5 18.43 16.44 -13.33
CA THR A 5 17.83 15.27 -13.97
C THR A 5 18.48 15.03 -15.34
N VAL A 6 18.77 13.79 -15.64
CA VAL A 6 19.21 13.34 -16.96
C VAL A 6 18.27 12.25 -17.46
N LYS A 7 17.76 12.39 -18.67
CA LYS A 7 17.04 11.33 -19.36
C LYS A 7 18.04 10.55 -20.22
N LEU A 8 18.09 9.25 -19.99
CA LEU A 8 18.83 8.32 -20.83
C LEU A 8 17.96 7.86 -22.01
N ASP A 9 18.60 7.42 -23.08
CA ASP A 9 17.91 6.72 -24.16
C ASP A 9 17.27 5.44 -23.64
N ALA A 10 16.22 4.98 -24.32
CA ALA A 10 15.54 3.74 -23.95
C ALA A 10 16.51 2.56 -24.02
N LEU A 11 16.58 1.81 -22.95
CA LEU A 11 17.40 0.60 -22.86
C LEU A 11 16.49 -0.64 -22.98
N PRO A 12 16.97 -1.73 -23.63
CA PRO A 12 16.25 -3.00 -23.60
C PRO A 12 16.17 -3.54 -22.17
N ALA A 13 15.10 -4.28 -21.87
CA ALA A 13 15.00 -4.99 -20.60
C ALA A 13 16.14 -6.01 -20.46
N GLY A 14 16.73 -6.08 -19.27
CA GLY A 14 17.84 -6.98 -18.99
C GLY A 14 18.83 -6.44 -17.97
N GLY A 15 20.07 -6.84 -18.10
CA GLY A 15 21.15 -6.51 -17.17
C GLY A 15 21.85 -7.78 -16.66
N PRO A 16 22.80 -7.67 -15.71
CA PRO A 16 23.13 -6.43 -14.96
C PRO A 16 23.93 -5.41 -15.78
N HIS A 17 23.65 -4.13 -15.56
CA HIS A 17 24.39 -3.00 -16.11
C HIS A 17 25.16 -2.27 -15.00
N GLU A 18 26.15 -1.46 -15.41
CA GLU A 18 26.80 -0.51 -14.50
C GLU A 18 26.38 0.92 -14.85
N LEU A 19 25.96 1.68 -13.84
CA LEU A 19 25.65 3.11 -13.95
C LEU A 19 26.71 3.92 -13.22
N THR A 20 27.41 4.79 -13.94
CA THR A 20 28.43 5.67 -13.35
C THR A 20 28.01 7.13 -13.51
N ILE A 21 27.97 7.85 -12.41
CA ILE A 21 27.69 9.30 -12.35
C ILE A 21 29.00 10.01 -11.96
N LYS A 22 29.50 10.84 -12.87
CA LYS A 22 30.72 11.61 -12.67
C LYS A 22 30.42 13.08 -12.49
N GLY A 23 30.76 13.62 -11.32
CA GLY A 23 30.74 15.03 -10.98
C GLY A 23 32.08 15.45 -10.38
N LYS A 24 32.08 16.22 -9.29
CA LYS A 24 33.28 16.43 -8.47
C LYS A 24 33.77 15.14 -7.79
N ASN A 25 32.84 14.24 -7.55
CA ASN A 25 33.03 12.86 -7.11
C ASN A 25 32.52 11.89 -8.18
N THR A 26 32.77 10.61 -8.00
CA THR A 26 32.23 9.54 -8.85
C THR A 26 31.39 8.59 -7.99
N ILE A 27 30.14 8.36 -8.42
CA ILE A 27 29.24 7.37 -7.84
C ILE A 27 29.05 6.27 -8.88
N GLN A 28 29.19 5.01 -8.48
CA GLN A 28 29.00 3.87 -9.34
C GLN A 28 28.00 2.89 -8.73
N PHE A 29 26.96 2.58 -9.47
CA PHE A 29 26.01 1.53 -9.16
C PHE A 29 26.33 0.32 -10.05
N LYS A 30 26.50 -0.83 -9.41
CA LYS A 30 26.67 -2.12 -10.07
C LYS A 30 25.37 -2.91 -9.96
N ASP A 31 25.20 -3.92 -10.80
CA ASP A 31 24.03 -4.80 -10.77
C ASP A 31 22.68 -4.05 -11.00
N VAL A 32 22.69 -3.06 -11.90
CA VAL A 32 21.50 -2.32 -12.29
C VAL A 32 20.71 -3.14 -13.32
N LEU A 33 19.44 -3.39 -13.05
CA LEU A 33 18.53 -4.09 -13.96
C LEU A 33 17.57 -3.10 -14.63
N VAL A 34 17.31 -3.30 -15.90
CA VAL A 34 16.27 -2.60 -16.66
C VAL A 34 15.09 -3.55 -16.84
N GLY A 35 13.91 -3.15 -16.36
CA GLY A 35 12.73 -4.00 -16.37
C GLY A 35 11.48 -3.24 -15.93
N GLU A 36 10.46 -3.97 -15.48
CA GLU A 36 9.24 -3.39 -14.98
C GLU A 36 9.33 -3.14 -13.47
N VAL A 37 8.94 -1.94 -13.04
CA VAL A 37 8.84 -1.61 -11.61
C VAL A 37 7.39 -1.36 -11.25
N TRP A 38 6.92 -2.02 -10.22
CA TRP A 38 5.54 -1.92 -9.74
C TRP A 38 5.47 -1.49 -8.28
N VAL A 39 4.57 -0.56 -7.98
CA VAL A 39 4.26 -0.14 -6.61
C VAL A 39 3.18 -1.08 -6.06
N CYS A 40 3.47 -1.74 -4.94
CA CYS A 40 2.58 -2.64 -4.23
C CYS A 40 2.04 -1.90 -3.00
N SER A 41 0.82 -1.38 -3.08
CA SER A 41 0.31 -0.40 -2.14
C SER A 41 -1.07 -0.78 -1.58
N GLY A 42 -1.45 -0.19 -0.47
CA GLY A 42 -2.74 -0.43 0.16
C GLY A 42 -2.64 -0.62 1.68
N GLN A 43 -3.51 -1.48 2.23
CA GLN A 43 -3.53 -1.74 3.66
C GLN A 43 -3.06 -3.17 4.02
N SER A 44 -3.52 -3.70 5.13
CA SER A 44 -3.03 -4.96 5.71
C SER A 44 -3.05 -6.15 4.74
N ASN A 45 -4.03 -6.24 3.86
CA ASN A 45 -4.10 -7.32 2.87
C ASN A 45 -3.02 -7.24 1.78
N MET A 46 -2.53 -6.03 1.44
CA MET A 46 -1.33 -5.86 0.61
C MET A 46 -0.05 -6.09 1.44
N GLN A 47 0.00 -5.59 2.67
CA GLN A 47 1.13 -5.77 3.58
C GLN A 47 1.32 -7.23 4.03
N TRP A 48 0.29 -8.09 3.88
CA TRP A 48 0.32 -9.50 4.29
C TRP A 48 1.50 -10.22 3.66
N SER A 49 2.39 -10.73 4.52
CA SER A 49 3.67 -11.26 4.07
C SER A 49 3.55 -12.67 3.47
N VAL A 50 4.56 -13.06 2.69
CA VAL A 50 4.67 -14.42 2.14
C VAL A 50 4.64 -15.46 3.25
N ALA A 51 5.31 -15.20 4.37
CA ALA A 51 5.32 -16.11 5.54
C ALA A 51 3.96 -16.28 6.22
N GLN A 52 2.95 -15.49 5.84
CA GLN A 52 1.58 -15.58 6.37
C GLN A 52 0.58 -16.12 5.33
N SER A 53 1.01 -16.36 4.08
CA SER A 53 0.18 -16.84 2.99
C SER A 53 0.08 -18.39 2.97
N PHE A 54 -0.67 -18.97 2.04
CA PHE A 54 -0.68 -20.41 1.85
C PHE A 54 0.65 -20.95 1.33
N ASP A 55 1.04 -22.15 1.75
CA ASP A 55 2.24 -22.89 1.32
C ASP A 55 3.54 -22.09 1.53
N GLU A 56 3.59 -21.26 2.58
CA GLU A 56 4.66 -20.32 2.84
C GLU A 56 6.06 -20.94 2.86
N ASP A 57 6.22 -22.10 3.49
CA ASP A 57 7.52 -22.75 3.62
C ASP A 57 8.07 -23.26 2.28
N LEU A 58 7.22 -23.84 1.43
CA LEU A 58 7.59 -24.26 0.08
C LEU A 58 7.93 -23.03 -0.79
N VAL A 59 7.09 -22.01 -0.72
CA VAL A 59 7.26 -20.78 -1.49
C VAL A 59 8.55 -20.08 -1.13
N ILE A 60 8.84 -19.92 0.17
CA ILE A 60 10.09 -19.29 0.65
C ILE A 60 11.30 -20.09 0.18
N ARG A 61 11.32 -21.41 0.40
CA ARG A 61 12.47 -22.27 0.00
C ARG A 61 12.76 -22.26 -1.49
N THR A 62 11.75 -22.02 -2.33
CA THR A 62 11.86 -22.01 -3.78
C THR A 62 12.05 -20.63 -4.40
N ALA A 63 12.00 -19.55 -3.60
CA ALA A 63 12.12 -18.17 -4.06
C ALA A 63 13.56 -17.80 -4.46
N LYS A 64 14.00 -18.28 -5.62
CA LYS A 64 15.33 -18.04 -6.19
C LYS A 64 15.20 -17.28 -7.52
N TYR A 65 14.88 -15.99 -7.44
CA TYR A 65 14.63 -15.13 -8.60
C TYR A 65 15.59 -13.94 -8.63
N PRO A 66 16.84 -14.12 -9.07
CA PRO A 66 17.87 -13.07 -9.03
C PRO A 66 17.53 -11.84 -9.89
N ARG A 67 16.56 -11.92 -10.78
CA ARG A 67 16.07 -10.78 -11.57
C ARG A 67 14.80 -10.14 -11.01
N ILE A 68 14.31 -10.59 -9.85
CA ILE A 68 13.29 -9.88 -9.07
C ILE A 68 13.99 -9.12 -7.94
N ARG A 69 13.64 -7.87 -7.77
CA ARG A 69 14.14 -6.97 -6.71
C ARG A 69 13.00 -6.51 -5.83
N LEU A 70 13.26 -6.48 -4.55
CA LEU A 70 12.30 -6.15 -3.50
C LEU A 70 12.81 -4.94 -2.71
N ILE A 71 11.94 -3.96 -2.45
CA ILE A 71 12.23 -2.87 -1.52
C ILE A 71 10.98 -2.54 -0.70
N CYS A 72 11.16 -2.38 0.61
CA CYS A 72 10.10 -1.96 1.53
C CYS A 72 10.32 -0.52 1.95
N VAL A 73 9.28 0.30 1.86
CA VAL A 73 9.29 1.69 2.31
C VAL A 73 8.87 1.76 3.78
N PRO A 74 9.64 2.42 4.65
CA PRO A 74 9.27 2.60 6.06
C PRO A 74 7.93 3.34 6.23
N GLN A 75 7.17 2.94 7.23
CA GLN A 75 5.88 3.55 7.55
C GLN A 75 6.07 4.85 8.36
N VAL A 76 6.08 5.97 7.67
CA VAL A 76 6.24 7.31 8.25
C VAL A 76 4.97 8.12 8.04
N GLY A 77 4.25 8.43 9.12
CA GLY A 77 3.06 9.28 9.08
C GLY A 77 3.40 10.73 9.40
N THR A 78 3.39 11.60 8.41
CA THR A 78 3.75 13.01 8.55
C THR A 78 2.99 13.89 7.57
N GLN A 79 2.83 15.17 7.93
CA GLN A 79 2.31 16.20 7.00
C GLN A 79 3.44 16.86 6.19
N GLU A 80 4.68 16.69 6.60
CA GLU A 80 5.84 17.22 5.89
C GLU A 80 6.28 16.24 4.80
N PRO A 81 6.30 16.66 3.52
CA PRO A 81 6.73 15.80 2.43
C PRO A 81 8.16 15.31 2.60
N GLN A 82 8.35 14.00 2.62
CA GLN A 82 9.66 13.37 2.65
C GLN A 82 10.21 13.22 1.23
N ASN A 83 11.51 13.43 1.04
CA ASN A 83 12.15 13.32 -0.27
C ASN A 83 13.01 12.06 -0.42
N ASP A 84 13.19 11.31 0.67
CA ASP A 84 14.01 10.11 0.72
C ASP A 84 13.56 9.20 1.87
N PHE A 85 14.02 7.95 1.87
CA PHE A 85 13.78 7.00 2.94
C PHE A 85 14.97 6.04 3.10
N GLU A 86 15.13 5.50 4.29
CA GLU A 86 16.13 4.45 4.56
C GLU A 86 15.62 3.12 4.03
N GLY A 87 16.27 2.59 3.02
CA GLY A 87 15.94 1.32 2.39
C GLY A 87 16.94 0.94 1.31
N GLN A 88 16.94 -0.32 0.94
CA GLN A 88 17.77 -0.82 -0.14
C GLN A 88 17.04 -1.90 -0.93
N TRP A 89 17.35 -1.99 -2.22
CA TRP A 89 16.87 -3.07 -3.06
C TRP A 89 17.51 -4.40 -2.65
N GLU A 90 16.70 -5.40 -2.40
CA GLU A 90 17.13 -6.76 -2.07
C GLU A 90 16.85 -7.71 -3.21
N LEU A 91 17.70 -8.72 -3.35
CA LEU A 91 17.45 -9.86 -4.23
C LEU A 91 16.27 -10.67 -3.69
N CYS A 92 15.38 -11.13 -4.57
CA CYS A 92 14.37 -12.09 -4.19
C CYS A 92 15.00 -13.47 -3.95
N SER A 93 15.13 -13.82 -2.69
CA SER A 93 15.73 -15.07 -2.20
C SER A 93 14.92 -15.65 -1.04
N PRO A 94 15.22 -16.91 -0.61
CA PRO A 94 14.61 -17.49 0.58
C PRO A 94 14.79 -16.65 1.86
N GLU A 95 15.87 -15.87 1.95
CA GLU A 95 16.19 -15.05 3.11
C GLU A 95 15.39 -13.74 3.14
N THR A 96 14.98 -13.21 1.99
CA THR A 96 14.37 -11.88 1.87
C THR A 96 12.86 -11.92 1.63
N VAL A 97 12.36 -12.92 0.90
CA VAL A 97 10.96 -12.95 0.43
C VAL A 97 9.95 -13.14 1.55
N GLY A 98 10.31 -13.80 2.65
CA GLY A 98 9.37 -14.19 3.71
C GLY A 98 8.62 -13.03 4.35
N GLY A 99 9.31 -11.89 4.53
CA GLY A 99 8.74 -10.66 5.10
C GLY A 99 8.06 -9.74 4.09
N PHE A 100 8.21 -9.98 2.80
CA PHE A 100 7.70 -9.13 1.74
C PHE A 100 6.21 -9.37 1.46
N SER A 101 5.50 -8.39 0.87
CA SER A 101 4.12 -8.50 0.41
C SER A 101 3.89 -9.76 -0.41
N ALA A 102 3.00 -10.66 0.05
CA ALA A 102 2.66 -11.87 -0.68
C ALA A 102 1.99 -11.55 -2.04
N VAL A 103 1.04 -10.61 -2.05
CA VAL A 103 0.38 -10.18 -3.30
C VAL A 103 1.41 -9.59 -4.26
N GLY A 104 2.28 -8.69 -3.78
CA GLY A 104 3.36 -8.11 -4.56
C GLY A 104 4.31 -9.16 -5.13
N TYR A 105 4.79 -10.07 -4.29
CA TYR A 105 5.69 -11.14 -4.71
C TYR A 105 5.08 -12.06 -5.76
N TYR A 106 3.88 -12.61 -5.53
CA TYR A 106 3.25 -13.51 -6.50
C TYR A 106 2.89 -12.81 -7.81
N PHE A 107 2.48 -11.54 -7.76
CA PHE A 107 2.26 -10.71 -8.94
C PHE A 107 3.57 -10.53 -9.75
N GLY A 108 4.63 -10.05 -9.12
CA GLY A 108 5.91 -9.83 -9.77
C GLY A 108 6.56 -11.11 -10.29
N ARG A 109 6.45 -12.22 -9.55
CA ARG A 109 6.90 -13.54 -10.01
C ARG A 109 6.14 -13.97 -11.26
N THR A 110 4.82 -13.78 -11.30
CA THR A 110 4.00 -14.13 -12.46
C THR A 110 4.42 -13.32 -13.70
N LEU A 111 4.63 -12.01 -13.56
CA LEU A 111 5.11 -11.15 -14.65
C LEU A 111 6.51 -11.57 -15.11
N HIS A 112 7.43 -11.76 -14.16
CA HIS A 112 8.78 -12.20 -14.48
C HIS A 112 8.80 -13.52 -15.28
N GLN A 113 7.99 -14.49 -14.89
CA GLN A 113 7.89 -15.78 -15.57
C GLN A 113 7.22 -15.68 -16.96
N ALA A 114 6.21 -14.81 -17.10
CA ALA A 114 5.48 -14.67 -18.36
C ALA A 114 6.22 -13.82 -19.40
N LEU A 115 6.90 -12.74 -18.96
CA LEU A 115 7.53 -11.76 -19.84
C LEU A 115 9.04 -11.97 -19.99
N ASP A 116 9.65 -12.78 -19.13
CA ASP A 116 11.11 -12.98 -19.04
C ASP A 116 11.92 -11.69 -18.86
N VAL A 117 11.36 -10.69 -18.19
CA VAL A 117 12.03 -9.41 -17.88
C VAL A 117 12.35 -9.29 -16.38
N PRO A 118 13.34 -8.47 -16.00
CA PRO A 118 13.52 -8.10 -14.60
C PRO A 118 12.29 -7.39 -14.04
N VAL A 119 11.99 -7.63 -12.75
CA VAL A 119 10.86 -6.99 -12.07
C VAL A 119 11.32 -6.41 -10.73
N GLY A 120 11.06 -5.11 -10.54
CA GLY A 120 11.23 -4.42 -9.25
C GLY A 120 9.88 -4.24 -8.56
N LEU A 121 9.82 -4.52 -7.25
CA LEU A 121 8.61 -4.40 -6.44
C LEU A 121 8.88 -3.44 -5.28
N ILE A 122 8.12 -2.34 -5.22
CA ILE A 122 8.17 -1.36 -4.16
C ILE A 122 6.96 -1.61 -3.24
N ASP A 123 7.19 -2.19 -2.07
CA ASP A 123 6.16 -2.37 -1.05
C ASP A 123 6.12 -1.17 -0.13
N ASN A 124 5.06 -0.39 -0.22
CA ASN A 124 4.78 0.75 0.63
C ASN A 124 3.46 0.60 1.40
N ALA A 125 2.92 -0.60 1.50
CA ALA A 125 1.65 -0.87 2.15
C ALA A 125 1.68 -0.54 3.66
N TRP A 126 0.54 -0.07 4.17
CA TRP A 126 0.38 0.22 5.59
C TRP A 126 -0.94 -0.32 6.14
N GLY A 127 -0.86 -1.36 6.97
CA GLY A 127 -2.02 -2.04 7.54
C GLY A 127 -3.00 -1.11 8.23
N GLY A 128 -4.29 -1.27 7.93
CA GLY A 128 -5.37 -0.47 8.48
C GLY A 128 -5.45 0.96 7.93
N SER A 129 -4.72 1.32 6.88
CA SER A 129 -4.75 2.68 6.34
C SER A 129 -6.09 3.04 5.69
N ALA A 130 -6.50 4.29 5.85
CA ALA A 130 -7.63 4.87 5.14
C ALA A 130 -7.18 5.53 3.83
N CYS A 131 -8.00 5.48 2.80
CA CYS A 131 -7.69 6.00 1.46
C CYS A 131 -7.27 7.47 1.47
N GLU A 132 -7.92 8.31 2.27
CA GLU A 132 -7.60 9.73 2.42
C GLU A 132 -6.19 10.02 2.93
N ALA A 133 -5.56 9.08 3.60
CA ALA A 133 -4.17 9.24 4.05
C ALA A 133 -3.16 9.18 2.89
N TRP A 134 -3.53 8.56 1.77
CA TRP A 134 -2.74 8.40 0.55
C TRP A 134 -2.90 9.53 -0.46
N ILE A 135 -3.76 10.51 -0.17
CA ILE A 135 -4.08 11.64 -1.04
C ILE A 135 -3.41 12.88 -0.47
N ARG A 136 -2.91 13.75 -1.31
CA ARG A 136 -2.45 15.08 -0.89
C ARG A 136 -3.55 15.82 -0.14
N ARG A 137 -3.20 16.35 1.01
CA ARG A 137 -4.16 17.00 1.91
C ARG A 137 -4.85 18.21 1.28
N ASP A 138 -4.12 19.02 0.52
CA ASP A 138 -4.64 20.20 -0.16
C ASP A 138 -5.76 19.88 -1.17
N LEU A 139 -5.70 18.71 -1.83
CA LEU A 139 -6.77 18.26 -2.73
C LEU A 139 -8.07 17.96 -1.97
N LEU A 140 -7.94 17.39 -0.76
CA LEU A 140 -9.11 17.11 0.08
C LEU A 140 -9.68 18.39 0.72
N GLU A 141 -8.84 19.37 1.03
CA GLU A 141 -9.25 20.67 1.56
C GLU A 141 -9.92 21.57 0.51
N ALA A 142 -9.55 21.40 -0.77
CA ALA A 142 -10.09 22.19 -1.87
C ALA A 142 -11.49 21.74 -2.34
N ASP A 143 -11.94 20.52 -2.00
CA ASP A 143 -13.20 19.96 -2.46
C ASP A 143 -14.23 19.89 -1.33
N GLU A 144 -15.33 20.62 -1.49
CA GLU A 144 -16.46 20.67 -0.52
C GLU A 144 -17.03 19.26 -0.18
N CYS A 145 -16.87 18.28 -1.08
CA CYS A 145 -17.28 16.89 -0.86
C CYS A 145 -16.59 16.26 0.37
N TYR A 146 -15.37 16.72 0.69
CA TYR A 146 -14.58 16.20 1.80
C TYR A 146 -14.58 17.11 3.03
N LYS A 147 -15.30 18.22 3.00
CA LYS A 147 -15.40 19.15 4.14
C LYS A 147 -15.76 18.48 5.47
N PRO A 148 -16.78 17.59 5.56
CA PRO A 148 -17.08 16.90 6.83
C PRO A 148 -15.95 16.00 7.32
N LEU A 149 -15.17 15.43 6.40
CA LEU A 149 -13.96 14.65 6.71
C LEU A 149 -12.88 15.56 7.31
N MET A 150 -12.62 16.69 6.66
CA MET A 150 -11.56 17.62 7.06
C MET A 150 -11.91 18.35 8.37
N GLU A 151 -13.17 18.74 8.60
CA GLU A 151 -13.64 19.32 9.86
C GLU A 151 -13.46 18.36 11.04
N ARG A 152 -13.80 17.07 10.86
CA ARG A 152 -13.56 16.04 11.87
C ARG A 152 -12.07 15.89 12.22
N TRP A 153 -11.20 15.97 11.21
CA TRP A 153 -9.75 15.91 11.43
C TRP A 153 -9.22 17.18 12.09
N ALA A 154 -9.70 18.36 11.71
CA ALA A 154 -9.35 19.62 12.35
C ALA A 154 -9.70 19.61 13.85
N GLU A 155 -10.86 19.06 14.23
CA GLU A 155 -11.24 18.90 15.64
C GLU A 155 -10.32 17.89 16.35
N THR A 156 -9.99 16.77 15.71
CA THR A 156 -9.04 15.79 16.26
C THR A 156 -7.65 16.41 16.48
N GLU A 157 -7.14 17.15 15.51
CA GLU A 157 -5.84 17.83 15.57
C GLU A 157 -5.79 18.87 16.70
N LYS A 158 -6.91 19.59 16.93
CA LYS A 158 -7.03 20.61 17.97
C LYS A 158 -7.12 20.01 19.37
N THR A 159 -7.79 18.87 19.52
CA THR A 159 -8.18 18.35 20.84
C THR A 159 -7.35 17.18 21.33
N PHE A 160 -6.65 16.48 20.43
CA PHE A 160 -5.89 15.31 20.80
C PHE A 160 -4.56 15.67 21.47
N ASP A 161 -4.40 15.16 22.69
CA ASP A 161 -3.20 15.30 23.51
C ASP A 161 -2.60 13.89 23.79
N TYR A 162 -1.47 13.59 23.16
CA TYR A 162 -0.82 12.30 23.30
C TYR A 162 -0.27 12.06 24.71
N GLU A 163 0.28 13.08 25.36
CA GLU A 163 0.83 12.95 26.70
C GLU A 163 -0.27 12.62 27.70
N LYS A 164 -1.39 13.31 27.62
CA LYS A 164 -2.58 13.03 28.43
C LYS A 164 -3.13 11.64 28.17
N ALA A 165 -3.18 11.20 26.90
CA ALA A 165 -3.61 9.86 26.53
C ALA A 165 -2.68 8.78 27.11
N MET A 166 -1.37 9.01 27.08
CA MET A 166 -0.36 8.12 27.67
C MET A 166 -0.44 8.08 29.20
N ALA A 167 -0.67 9.23 29.86
CA ALA A 167 -0.85 9.28 31.31
C ALA A 167 -2.08 8.46 31.75
N ASN A 168 -3.19 8.60 31.02
CA ASN A 168 -4.40 7.80 31.25
C ASN A 168 -4.17 6.29 31.02
N TYR A 169 -3.42 5.94 29.99
CA TYR A 169 -3.04 4.56 29.73
C TYR A 169 -2.22 3.96 30.87
N LYS A 170 -1.19 4.66 31.35
CA LYS A 170 -0.33 4.22 32.47
C LYS A 170 -1.18 3.98 33.73
N LYS A 171 -2.08 4.91 34.08
CA LYS A 171 -3.00 4.76 35.21
C LYS A 171 -3.89 3.51 35.07
N ARG A 172 -4.47 3.27 33.89
CA ARG A 172 -5.28 2.08 33.61
C ARG A 172 -4.47 0.79 33.66
N LEU A 173 -3.22 0.82 33.19
CA LEU A 173 -2.31 -0.32 33.24
C LEU A 173 -1.96 -0.70 34.69
N GLU A 174 -1.67 0.29 35.54
CA GLU A 174 -1.42 0.09 36.99
C GLU A 174 -2.64 -0.52 37.70
N GLN A 175 -3.83 0.00 37.41
CA GLN A 175 -5.08 -0.55 37.96
C GLN A 175 -5.28 -2.00 37.52
N TRP A 176 -5.02 -2.32 36.25
CA TRP A 176 -5.10 -3.68 35.74
C TRP A 176 -4.06 -4.61 36.42
N GLN A 177 -2.85 -4.12 36.63
CA GLN A 177 -1.81 -4.89 37.33
C GLN A 177 -2.20 -5.24 38.78
N GLN A 178 -3.01 -4.38 39.42
CA GLN A 178 -3.51 -4.57 40.78
C GLN A 178 -4.79 -5.45 40.83
N SER A 179 -5.54 -5.55 39.74
CA SER A 179 -6.81 -6.26 39.63
C SER A 179 -6.64 -7.63 38.98
N GLY A 180 -6.04 -8.61 39.62
CA GLY A 180 -6.05 -10.01 39.14
C GLY A 180 -5.45 -10.32 37.75
N LYS A 181 -5.02 -9.32 36.96
CA LYS A 181 -4.29 -9.42 35.67
C LYS A 181 -5.00 -10.25 34.59
N GLU A 182 -6.29 -10.15 34.45
CA GLU A 182 -7.02 -10.82 33.37
C GLU A 182 -6.45 -10.40 31.99
N PRO A 183 -5.87 -11.33 31.18
CA PRO A 183 -5.18 -10.95 29.91
C PRO A 183 -6.11 -10.24 28.91
N ALA A 184 -7.38 -10.64 28.83
CA ALA A 184 -8.36 -10.05 27.92
C ALA A 184 -8.68 -8.58 28.23
N LYS A 185 -8.47 -8.14 29.50
CA LYS A 185 -8.72 -6.76 29.97
C LYS A 185 -7.46 -5.90 30.01
N ARG A 186 -6.33 -6.40 29.54
CA ARG A 186 -5.08 -5.61 29.52
C ARG A 186 -5.25 -4.36 28.67
N PRO A 187 -5.04 -3.16 29.21
CA PRO A 187 -5.10 -1.91 28.45
C PRO A 187 -4.06 -1.92 27.33
N ARG A 188 -4.42 -1.36 26.17
CA ARG A 188 -3.49 -1.13 25.06
C ARG A 188 -3.01 0.31 25.08
N PRO A 189 -1.74 0.58 24.71
CA PRO A 189 -1.25 1.94 24.59
C PRO A 189 -2.05 2.71 23.54
N PRO A 190 -2.29 4.02 23.76
CA PRO A 190 -2.98 4.84 22.76
C PRO A 190 -2.13 4.95 21.50
N ARG A 191 -2.80 4.91 20.35
CA ARG A 191 -2.18 5.29 19.08
C ARG A 191 -2.22 6.81 18.96
N ASN A 192 -1.16 7.40 18.42
CA ASN A 192 -1.17 8.82 18.09
C ASN A 192 -1.80 9.00 16.70
N PRO A 193 -3.03 9.56 16.59
CA PRO A 193 -3.68 9.74 15.31
C PRO A 193 -2.96 10.76 14.41
N LEU A 194 -2.19 11.70 15.00
CA LEU A 194 -1.52 12.77 14.26
C LEU A 194 -0.36 12.28 13.38
N ILE A 195 0.21 11.13 13.74
CA ILE A 195 1.24 10.43 12.95
C ILE A 195 0.71 9.08 12.43
N GLY A 196 -0.61 8.90 12.48
CA GLY A 196 -1.29 7.65 12.10
C GLY A 196 -1.58 7.56 10.61
N ASN A 197 -2.01 6.36 10.24
CA ASN A 197 -2.32 5.96 8.87
C ASN A 197 -3.76 6.29 8.41
N HIS A 198 -4.50 7.07 9.18
CA HIS A 198 -5.85 7.56 8.83
C HIS A 198 -5.88 9.06 8.56
N ARG A 199 -4.89 9.82 9.07
CA ARG A 199 -4.86 11.28 8.91
C ARG A 199 -4.66 11.63 7.45
N PRO A 200 -5.55 12.48 6.85
CA PRO A 200 -5.42 12.91 5.47
C PRO A 200 -4.01 13.41 5.14
N GLY A 201 -3.43 12.90 4.07
CA GLY A 201 -2.12 13.31 3.59
C GLY A 201 -0.91 12.65 4.27
N ASN A 202 -1.06 12.03 5.44
CA ASN A 202 0.09 11.53 6.21
C ASN A 202 0.92 10.49 5.44
N ILE A 203 0.28 9.53 4.81
CA ILE A 203 0.97 8.48 4.05
C ILE A 203 1.44 9.03 2.69
N CYS A 204 0.66 9.91 2.10
CA CYS A 204 1.05 10.60 0.88
C CYS A 204 2.40 11.31 1.08
N SER A 205 2.54 12.08 2.16
CA SER A 205 3.76 12.85 2.45
C SER A 205 4.92 11.98 2.92
N GLY A 206 4.68 10.97 3.77
CA GLY A 206 5.74 10.24 4.45
C GLY A 206 6.17 8.93 3.78
N VAL A 207 5.29 8.31 2.99
CA VAL A 207 5.52 6.98 2.41
C VAL A 207 5.50 7.00 0.90
N LEU A 208 4.52 7.69 0.30
CA LEU A 208 4.40 7.77 -1.15
C LEU A 208 5.40 8.75 -1.76
N LYS A 209 5.47 9.97 -1.21
CA LYS A 209 6.30 11.06 -1.75
C LYS A 209 7.76 10.69 -1.99
N PRO A 210 8.46 9.98 -1.10
CA PRO A 210 9.84 9.59 -1.33
C PRO A 210 10.03 8.57 -2.48
N THR A 211 8.97 7.95 -2.99
CA THR A 211 9.04 7.03 -4.14
C THR A 211 8.70 7.71 -5.47
N ILE A 212 8.08 8.90 -5.43
CA ILE A 212 7.72 9.66 -6.62
C ILE A 212 8.98 10.15 -7.34
N GLY A 213 8.98 9.98 -8.66
CA GLY A 213 10.15 10.26 -9.51
C GLY A 213 10.94 9.00 -9.88
N TYR A 214 10.76 7.88 -9.18
CA TYR A 214 11.24 6.59 -9.67
C TYR A 214 10.38 6.14 -10.86
N GLY A 215 11.02 5.69 -11.94
CA GLY A 215 10.28 5.19 -13.12
C GLY A 215 9.50 3.92 -12.79
N ILE A 216 8.19 3.94 -12.92
CA ILE A 216 7.34 2.79 -12.65
C ILE A 216 6.57 2.34 -13.89
N ARG A 217 6.25 1.06 -13.97
CA ARG A 217 5.32 0.53 -14.95
C ARG A 217 3.88 0.81 -14.53
N GLY A 218 3.58 0.65 -13.24
CA GLY A 218 2.25 0.83 -12.68
C GLY A 218 2.18 0.56 -11.19
N ALA A 219 0.96 0.55 -10.67
CA ALA A 219 0.67 0.24 -9.27
C ALA A 219 -0.38 -0.86 -9.14
N ILE A 220 -0.23 -1.68 -8.10
CA ILE A 220 -1.27 -2.59 -7.63
C ILE A 220 -1.71 -2.17 -6.23
N TRP A 221 -3.02 -2.22 -5.98
CA TRP A 221 -3.65 -1.69 -4.78
C TRP A 221 -4.58 -2.70 -4.11
N TYR A 222 -4.45 -2.87 -2.79
CA TYR A 222 -5.38 -3.69 -2.02
C TYR A 222 -5.75 -2.96 -0.72
N GLN A 223 -6.91 -2.27 -0.74
CA GLN A 223 -7.42 -1.46 0.37
C GLN A 223 -8.92 -1.25 0.17
N GLY A 224 -9.62 -0.92 1.22
CA GLY A 224 -11.04 -0.55 1.20
C GLY A 224 -11.69 -0.76 2.56
N GLU A 225 -11.24 -1.74 3.32
CA GLU A 225 -11.80 -2.18 4.58
C GLU A 225 -11.93 -1.03 5.60
N SER A 226 -10.92 -0.16 5.67
CA SER A 226 -10.92 1.02 6.56
C SER A 226 -11.87 2.13 6.11
N ASN A 227 -12.40 2.06 4.90
CA ASN A 227 -13.36 3.01 4.34
C ASN A 227 -14.78 2.44 4.19
N ALA A 228 -15.03 1.15 4.53
CA ALA A 228 -16.30 0.49 4.29
C ALA A 228 -17.50 1.25 4.88
N SER A 229 -17.39 1.75 6.10
CA SER A 229 -18.44 2.58 6.73
C SER A 229 -18.70 3.93 6.04
N ARG A 230 -17.89 4.29 5.05
CA ARG A 230 -17.96 5.51 4.23
C ARG A 230 -17.90 5.19 2.74
N ALA A 231 -18.47 4.05 2.34
CA ALA A 231 -18.42 3.52 0.99
C ALA A 231 -18.94 4.51 -0.05
N TYR A 232 -20.00 5.26 0.26
CA TYR A 232 -20.51 6.29 -0.65
C TYR A 232 -19.46 7.38 -0.96
N GLN A 233 -18.70 7.83 0.04
CA GLN A 233 -17.61 8.78 -0.16
C GLN A 233 -16.47 8.18 -1.00
N TYR A 234 -16.21 6.87 -0.86
CA TYR A 234 -15.16 6.16 -1.57
C TYR A 234 -15.35 6.18 -3.10
N ARG A 235 -16.59 6.30 -3.59
CA ARG A 235 -16.92 6.44 -5.02
C ARG A 235 -16.20 7.61 -5.70
N ASN A 236 -15.86 8.66 -4.94
CA ASN A 236 -15.11 9.82 -5.43
C ASN A 236 -13.67 9.84 -4.90
N LEU A 237 -13.47 9.37 -3.68
CA LEU A 237 -12.19 9.39 -3.00
C LEU A 237 -11.15 8.48 -3.70
N PHE A 238 -11.56 7.28 -4.12
CA PHE A 238 -10.64 6.33 -4.74
C PHE A 238 -10.16 6.77 -6.14
N PRO A 239 -11.02 7.20 -7.07
CA PRO A 239 -10.53 7.77 -8.32
C PRO A 239 -9.72 9.05 -8.13
N LEU A 240 -10.03 9.90 -7.14
CA LEU A 240 -9.19 11.07 -6.80
C LEU A 240 -7.78 10.64 -6.38
N MET A 241 -7.67 9.61 -5.55
CA MET A 241 -6.37 9.08 -5.13
C MET A 241 -5.53 8.62 -6.32
N ILE A 242 -6.11 7.82 -7.21
CA ILE A 242 -5.41 7.31 -8.41
C ILE A 242 -4.95 8.48 -9.28
N GLN A 243 -5.83 9.44 -9.56
CA GLN A 243 -5.49 10.59 -10.38
C GLN A 243 -4.39 11.43 -9.73
N SER A 244 -4.47 11.69 -8.41
CA SER A 244 -3.44 12.44 -7.71
C SER A 244 -2.05 11.77 -7.77
N TRP A 245 -1.99 10.45 -7.76
CA TRP A 245 -0.73 9.73 -7.94
C TRP A 245 -0.18 9.89 -9.35
N ARG A 246 -1.03 9.77 -10.37
CA ARG A 246 -0.65 9.97 -11.78
C ARG A 246 -0.10 11.37 -12.03
N ASP A 247 -0.76 12.38 -11.45
CA ASP A 247 -0.33 13.78 -11.55
C ASP A 247 1.03 14.00 -10.87
N GLU A 248 1.23 13.44 -9.68
CA GLU A 248 2.50 13.56 -8.94
C GLU A 248 3.66 12.81 -9.63
N TRP A 249 3.41 11.66 -10.24
CA TRP A 249 4.44 10.92 -11.00
C TRP A 249 4.77 11.56 -12.33
N GLY A 250 3.81 12.22 -12.97
CA GLY A 250 3.99 12.85 -14.26
C GLY A 250 4.30 11.88 -15.41
N GLN A 251 3.88 10.59 -15.26
CA GLN A 251 4.05 9.55 -16.26
C GLN A 251 2.78 9.26 -17.07
N GLY A 252 1.79 10.16 -17.03
CA GLY A 252 0.49 9.96 -17.66
C GLY A 252 -0.36 8.91 -16.95
N ASP A 253 -1.31 8.34 -17.68
CA ASP A 253 -2.24 7.35 -17.16
C ASP A 253 -1.58 5.97 -17.06
N PHE A 254 -0.57 5.84 -16.18
CA PHE A 254 0.05 4.54 -15.96
C PHE A 254 -0.95 3.51 -15.42
N PRO A 255 -0.75 2.19 -15.66
CA PRO A 255 -1.61 1.11 -15.20
C PRO A 255 -1.83 1.18 -13.68
N PHE A 256 -3.09 1.16 -13.25
CA PHE A 256 -3.46 1.09 -11.84
C PHE A 256 -4.50 -0.03 -11.63
N TYR A 257 -4.08 -1.11 -11.03
CA TYR A 257 -4.93 -2.28 -10.82
C TYR A 257 -5.21 -2.49 -9.35
N TRP A 258 -6.43 -2.88 -9.00
CA TRP A 258 -6.78 -3.09 -7.59
C TRP A 258 -7.52 -4.39 -7.36
N VAL A 259 -7.55 -4.77 -6.09
CA VAL A 259 -8.29 -5.91 -5.59
C VAL A 259 -9.63 -5.41 -5.06
N GLN A 260 -10.73 -5.94 -5.56
CA GLN A 260 -12.05 -5.79 -4.96
C GLN A 260 -12.06 -6.52 -3.62
N LEU A 261 -12.71 -5.97 -2.59
CA LEU A 261 -12.76 -6.62 -1.28
C LEU A 261 -13.35 -8.03 -1.37
N ALA A 262 -12.69 -8.98 -0.71
CA ALA A 262 -13.18 -10.34 -0.52
C ALA A 262 -14.50 -10.37 0.26
N ASP A 263 -15.15 -11.53 0.31
CA ASP A 263 -16.23 -11.77 1.25
C ASP A 263 -15.70 -11.66 2.70
N PHE A 264 -16.50 -11.06 3.54
CA PHE A 264 -16.19 -10.90 4.96
C PHE A 264 -17.47 -10.64 5.77
N ARG A 265 -17.54 -11.15 6.98
CA ARG A 265 -18.65 -11.19 7.94
C ARG A 265 -19.59 -12.36 7.72
N ASP A 266 -20.54 -12.51 8.66
CA ASP A 266 -21.53 -13.59 8.59
C ASP A 266 -22.51 -13.38 7.43
N GLU A 267 -22.86 -14.47 6.78
CA GLU A 267 -23.93 -14.51 5.79
C GLU A 267 -25.29 -14.16 6.42
N LYS A 268 -26.11 -13.46 5.67
CA LYS A 268 -27.49 -13.14 6.05
C LYS A 268 -28.44 -13.96 5.19
N PRO A 269 -29.49 -14.56 5.79
CA PRO A 269 -30.44 -15.37 5.04
C PRO A 269 -31.28 -14.55 4.04
N GLU A 270 -31.43 -13.24 4.29
CA GLU A 270 -32.16 -12.31 3.44
C GLU A 270 -31.27 -11.16 2.99
N PRO A 271 -31.50 -10.62 1.78
CA PRO A 271 -30.83 -9.41 1.31
C PRO A 271 -30.98 -8.27 2.31
N ALA A 272 -29.87 -7.58 2.61
CA ALA A 272 -29.83 -6.48 3.55
C ALA A 272 -28.77 -5.45 3.15
N GLU A 273 -28.88 -4.24 3.70
CA GLU A 273 -27.87 -3.21 3.58
C GLU A 273 -26.50 -3.72 4.01
N SER A 274 -25.46 -3.40 3.22
CA SER A 274 -24.09 -3.84 3.44
C SER A 274 -23.10 -2.78 2.99
N ASP A 275 -22.45 -2.14 3.94
CA ASP A 275 -21.33 -1.21 3.70
C ASP A 275 -20.19 -1.87 2.90
N TRP A 276 -20.02 -3.18 3.06
CA TRP A 276 -19.02 -3.97 2.33
C TRP A 276 -19.37 -4.15 0.86
N ALA A 277 -20.65 -4.41 0.54
CA ALA A 277 -21.15 -4.50 -0.83
C ALA A 277 -21.10 -3.13 -1.52
N GLU A 278 -21.48 -2.07 -0.81
CA GLU A 278 -21.40 -0.69 -1.31
C GLU A 278 -19.95 -0.29 -1.62
N LEU A 279 -18.99 -0.73 -0.79
CA LEU A 279 -17.59 -0.43 -1.06
C LEU A 279 -17.09 -1.17 -2.30
N ARG A 280 -17.45 -2.45 -2.49
CA ARG A 280 -17.15 -3.19 -3.72
C ARG A 280 -17.72 -2.50 -4.96
N GLU A 281 -18.96 -2.02 -4.88
CA GLU A 281 -19.56 -1.23 -5.95
C GLU A 281 -18.73 0.04 -6.23
N ALA A 282 -18.32 0.78 -5.19
CA ALA A 282 -17.50 1.97 -5.35
C ALA A 282 -16.14 1.68 -6.01
N GLN A 283 -15.54 0.53 -5.70
CA GLN A 283 -14.33 0.05 -6.36
C GLN A 283 -14.60 -0.19 -7.86
N THR A 284 -15.62 -0.97 -8.21
CA THR A 284 -15.97 -1.29 -9.59
C THR A 284 -16.32 -0.03 -10.41
N MET A 285 -17.06 0.92 -9.83
CA MET A 285 -17.41 2.19 -10.49
C MET A 285 -16.18 3.00 -10.93
N THR A 286 -15.04 2.82 -10.28
CA THR A 286 -13.81 3.54 -10.61
C THR A 286 -13.30 3.22 -12.02
N MET A 287 -13.51 1.99 -12.52
CA MET A 287 -13.13 1.61 -13.89
C MET A 287 -13.83 2.44 -14.97
N SER A 288 -15.04 2.94 -14.71
CA SER A 288 -15.75 3.81 -15.64
C SER A 288 -15.28 5.27 -15.61
N LYS A 289 -14.53 5.66 -14.58
CA LYS A 289 -14.06 7.04 -14.37
C LYS A 289 -12.64 7.27 -14.86
N LEU A 290 -11.80 6.25 -14.86
CA LEU A 290 -10.38 6.37 -15.16
C LEU A 290 -9.95 5.34 -16.20
N ALA A 291 -9.16 5.80 -17.16
CA ALA A 291 -8.53 4.93 -18.16
C ALA A 291 -7.40 4.09 -17.54
N ASN A 292 -7.00 3.04 -18.22
CA ASN A 292 -5.87 2.15 -17.87
C ASN A 292 -5.96 1.61 -16.43
N THR A 293 -7.14 1.14 -16.05
CA THR A 293 -7.44 0.55 -14.76
C THR A 293 -7.98 -0.86 -14.89
N GLY A 294 -7.89 -1.66 -13.82
CA GLY A 294 -8.41 -3.02 -13.78
C GLY A 294 -8.69 -3.50 -12.36
N GLU A 295 -9.70 -4.33 -12.22
CA GLU A 295 -10.17 -4.86 -10.94
C GLU A 295 -10.03 -6.38 -10.86
N ALA A 296 -9.34 -6.88 -9.85
CA ALA A 296 -9.29 -8.29 -9.50
C ALA A 296 -10.40 -8.63 -8.51
N VAL A 297 -11.48 -9.24 -8.99
CA VAL A 297 -12.59 -9.72 -8.15
C VAL A 297 -12.15 -10.99 -7.42
N ILE A 298 -12.37 -11.05 -6.11
CA ILE A 298 -11.88 -12.12 -5.24
C ILE A 298 -12.91 -12.62 -4.20
N ILE A 299 -14.20 -12.42 -4.45
CA ILE A 299 -15.27 -12.83 -3.54
C ILE A 299 -15.32 -14.34 -3.28
N ASP A 300 -14.72 -15.13 -4.15
CA ASP A 300 -14.64 -16.61 -4.11
C ASP A 300 -13.36 -17.13 -3.45
N VAL A 301 -12.44 -16.27 -3.04
CA VAL A 301 -11.17 -16.64 -2.39
C VAL A 301 -10.99 -15.98 -1.01
N GLY A 302 -12.07 -15.43 -0.48
CA GLY A 302 -12.12 -14.93 0.89
C GLY A 302 -12.24 -16.05 1.93
N GLU A 303 -12.16 -15.67 3.18
CA GLU A 303 -12.34 -16.56 4.34
C GLU A 303 -13.43 -15.99 5.27
N GLY A 304 -14.61 -15.72 4.75
CA GLY A 304 -15.82 -15.16 5.38
C GLY A 304 -15.70 -14.52 6.78
N ARG A 305 -15.08 -15.20 7.73
CA ARG A 305 -14.86 -14.72 9.11
C ARG A 305 -13.47 -14.16 9.37
N ASP A 306 -12.54 -14.27 8.42
CA ASP A 306 -11.22 -13.65 8.49
C ASP A 306 -11.09 -12.54 7.43
N ILE A 307 -10.82 -11.34 7.89
CA ILE A 307 -10.60 -10.18 7.01
C ILE A 307 -9.31 -10.29 6.19
N HIS A 308 -8.43 -11.25 6.53
CA HIS A 308 -7.13 -11.47 5.91
C HIS A 308 -7.05 -12.87 5.27
N PRO A 309 -7.73 -13.13 4.14
CA PRO A 309 -7.65 -14.42 3.48
C PRO A 309 -6.22 -14.76 3.08
N ARG A 310 -5.79 -15.99 3.36
CA ARG A 310 -4.40 -16.43 3.15
C ARG A 310 -4.08 -16.76 1.69
N ASN A 311 -5.08 -16.94 0.84
CA ASN A 311 -4.90 -17.20 -0.59
C ASN A 311 -4.47 -15.94 -1.36
N LYS A 312 -3.23 -15.51 -1.18
CA LYS A 312 -2.67 -14.36 -1.90
C LYS A 312 -2.20 -14.71 -3.31
N GLN A 313 -2.02 -16.00 -3.59
CA GLN A 313 -1.62 -16.52 -4.90
C GLN A 313 -2.66 -16.22 -5.98
N ASP A 314 -3.94 -16.55 -5.73
CA ASP A 314 -5.01 -16.31 -6.72
C ASP A 314 -5.34 -14.82 -6.85
N VAL A 315 -5.27 -14.06 -5.77
CA VAL A 315 -5.37 -12.59 -5.81
C VAL A 315 -4.34 -12.01 -6.79
N ALA A 316 -3.08 -12.37 -6.62
CA ALA A 316 -1.98 -11.87 -7.43
C ALA A 316 -2.08 -12.32 -8.90
N LYS A 317 -2.50 -13.57 -9.17
CA LYS A 317 -2.73 -14.08 -10.53
C LYS A 317 -3.83 -13.27 -11.25
N ARG A 318 -4.90 -12.89 -10.52
CA ARG A 318 -5.98 -12.08 -11.11
C ARG A 318 -5.53 -10.67 -11.41
N LEU A 319 -4.71 -10.05 -10.55
CA LEU A 319 -4.06 -8.77 -10.85
C LEU A 319 -3.10 -8.87 -12.05
N ALA A 320 -2.29 -9.93 -12.12
CA ALA A 320 -1.32 -10.11 -13.20
C ALA A 320 -1.97 -10.24 -14.58
N ARG A 321 -3.19 -10.77 -14.67
CA ARG A 321 -3.95 -10.84 -15.94
C ARG A 321 -4.26 -9.46 -16.54
N TRP A 322 -4.34 -8.41 -15.73
CA TRP A 322 -4.52 -7.04 -16.20
C TRP A 322 -3.21 -6.44 -16.71
N ALA A 323 -2.08 -6.92 -16.18
CA ALA A 323 -0.76 -6.41 -16.52
C ALA A 323 -0.12 -7.11 -17.74
N LEU A 324 -0.59 -8.32 -18.08
CA LEU A 324 -0.18 -9.11 -19.26
C LEU A 324 -1.04 -8.82 -20.46
#